data_8794e173bdd1a45245c0180940ae31cf
#
_entry.id   8794e173bdd1a45245c0180940ae31cf
#
_cell.length_a   1.000
_cell.length_b   1.000
_cell.length_c   1.000
_cell.angle_alpha   90.00
_cell.angle_beta   90.00
_cell.angle_gamma   90.00
#
_symmetry.space_group_name_H-M   'P 1'
#
loop_
_entity.id
_entity.type
_entity.pdbx_description
1 polymer ?
#
loop_
_entity_poly.entity_id
_entity_poly.type
_entity_poly.pdbx_seq_one_letter_code
_entity_poly.pdbx_strand_id
1 'polypeptide(L)'
;MLVALVLVAGWPLARTIWFSFTDAHLSQLGDYRFVGFENYLVWDDGAWFGVLADPAWWRSVYNTVWFTVVSVALETVLGVIVALTLNRAFPGRGLMRAVVLIPWAIPTVVSARMWSWMLHDQFGVINDALLRL
;
A
#
# COMPACT_ATOMS: atom_id res chain seq x y z
N MET A 1 26.24 -1.57 6.75
CA MET A 1 24.95 -1.43 6.06
C MET A 1 23.76 -1.46 7.03
N LEU A 2 23.64 -2.47 7.91
CA LEU A 2 22.53 -2.55 8.89
C LEU A 2 22.46 -1.36 9.84
N VAL A 3 23.58 -0.89 10.38
CA VAL A 3 23.64 0.27 11.28
C VAL A 3 23.11 1.55 10.60
N ALA A 4 23.52 1.81 9.37
CA ALA A 4 23.04 2.96 8.59
C ALA A 4 21.52 2.86 8.34
N LEU A 5 21.01 1.67 8.03
CA LEU A 5 19.58 1.43 7.81
C LEU A 5 18.78 1.64 9.10
N VAL A 6 19.27 1.14 10.23
CA VAL A 6 18.65 1.36 11.56
C VAL A 6 18.62 2.84 11.93
N LEU A 7 19.69 3.58 11.67
CA LEU A 7 19.74 5.02 11.96
C LEU A 7 18.81 5.82 11.05
N VAL A 8 18.83 5.55 9.74
CA VAL A 8 18.04 6.31 8.76
C VAL A 8 16.54 5.99 8.82
N ALA A 9 16.19 4.70 9.00
CA ALA A 9 14.78 4.29 9.08
C ALA A 9 14.26 4.22 10.52
N GLY A 10 15.09 3.82 11.48
CA GLY A 10 14.69 3.64 12.87
C GLY A 10 14.37 4.95 13.57
N TRP A 11 15.12 6.02 13.30
CA TRP A 11 14.86 7.31 13.93
C TRP A 11 13.50 7.93 13.53
N PRO A 12 13.14 8.05 12.24
CA PRO A 12 11.80 8.51 11.85
C PRO A 12 10.68 7.63 12.40
N LEU A 13 10.88 6.31 12.39
CA LEU A 13 9.91 5.37 12.94
C LEU A 13 9.69 5.57 14.45
N ALA A 14 10.77 5.69 15.21
CA ALA A 14 10.69 5.96 16.66
C ALA A 14 9.98 7.30 16.94
N ARG A 15 10.27 8.35 16.14
CA ARG A 15 9.58 9.65 16.23
C ARG A 15 8.10 9.54 15.90
N THR A 16 7.73 8.78 14.89
CA THR A 16 6.32 8.55 14.52
C THR A 16 5.58 7.83 15.64
N ILE A 17 6.18 6.79 16.22
CA ILE A 17 5.62 6.08 17.37
C ILE A 17 5.49 7.03 18.58
N TRP A 18 6.49 7.85 18.83
CA TRP A 18 6.42 8.84 19.91
C TRP A 18 5.29 9.83 19.73
N PHE A 19 5.16 10.43 18.54
CA PHE A 19 4.10 11.38 18.23
C PHE A 19 2.71 10.77 18.31
N SER A 20 2.55 9.47 18.09
CA SER A 20 1.26 8.80 18.23
C SER A 20 0.71 8.81 19.67
N PHE A 21 1.55 9.05 20.67
CA PHE A 21 1.18 9.22 22.08
C PHE A 21 1.06 10.69 22.51
N THR A 22 1.05 11.62 21.57
CA THR A 22 0.98 13.06 21.83
C THR A 22 -0.19 13.69 21.07
N ASP A 23 -0.57 14.89 21.46
CA ASP A 23 -1.54 15.74 20.75
C ASP A 23 -0.90 16.61 19.64
N ALA A 24 0.24 16.17 19.12
CA ALA A 24 0.99 16.89 18.09
C ALA A 24 0.19 17.03 16.79
N HIS A 25 0.01 18.27 16.32
CA HIS A 25 -0.54 18.59 15.02
C HIS A 25 0.58 18.92 14.02
N LEU A 26 0.39 18.54 12.76
CA LEU A 26 1.37 18.82 11.68
C LEU A 26 1.65 20.32 11.50
N SER A 27 0.70 21.17 11.87
CA SER A 27 0.84 22.64 11.83
C SER A 27 1.59 23.23 13.02
N GLN A 28 1.77 22.50 14.12
CA GLN A 28 2.35 23.00 15.38
C GLN A 28 3.22 21.91 16.03
N LEU A 29 4.27 21.52 15.37
CA LEU A 29 5.20 20.48 15.87
C LEU A 29 6.07 20.91 17.07
N GLY A 30 6.00 22.17 17.48
CA GLY A 30 6.79 22.72 18.59
C GLY A 30 6.07 22.73 19.94
N ASP A 31 4.74 22.62 19.96
CA ASP A 31 3.94 22.70 21.19
C ASP A 31 2.97 21.51 21.23
N TYR A 32 3.39 20.43 21.90
CA TYR A 32 2.61 19.22 22.05
C TYR A 32 2.77 18.65 23.47
N ARG A 33 1.73 17.99 23.95
CA ARG A 33 1.73 17.28 25.23
C ARG A 33 1.64 15.78 25.03
N PHE A 34 2.17 15.04 25.99
CA PHE A 34 2.01 13.62 26.03
C PHE A 34 0.61 13.26 26.54
N VAL A 35 -0.20 12.60 25.72
CA VAL A 35 -1.58 12.21 26.02
C VAL A 35 -1.74 10.68 26.20
N GLY A 36 -0.65 9.94 26.13
CA GLY A 36 -0.69 8.48 26.31
C GLY A 36 -1.50 7.77 25.25
N PHE A 37 -2.48 7.00 25.65
CA PHE A 37 -3.31 6.17 24.74
C PHE A 37 -4.61 6.84 24.28
N GLU A 38 -4.82 8.13 24.56
CA GLU A 38 -6.06 8.83 24.20
C GLU A 38 -6.33 8.82 22.69
N ASN A 39 -5.29 8.91 21.85
CA ASN A 39 -5.43 8.80 20.41
C ASN A 39 -5.89 7.42 19.94
N TYR A 40 -5.65 6.38 20.74
CA TYR A 40 -6.02 5.01 20.43
C TYR A 40 -7.38 4.64 20.95
N LEU A 41 -7.64 4.92 22.23
CA LEU A 41 -8.91 4.62 22.88
C LEU A 41 -9.05 5.47 24.15
N VAL A 42 -10.11 6.24 24.22
CA VAL A 42 -10.50 7.02 25.39
C VAL A 42 -12.00 6.94 25.62
N TRP A 43 -12.40 6.92 26.86
CA TRP A 43 -13.80 7.01 27.25
C TRP A 43 -14.09 8.44 27.67
N ASP A 44 -14.98 9.14 26.96
CA ASP A 44 -15.38 10.49 27.24
C ASP A 44 -16.86 10.70 26.92
N ASP A 45 -17.55 11.54 27.69
CA ASP A 45 -18.98 11.87 27.51
C ASP A 45 -19.93 10.67 27.28
N GLY A 46 -19.63 9.50 27.86
CA GLY A 46 -20.47 8.31 27.73
C GLY A 46 -20.26 7.51 26.43
N ALA A 47 -19.22 7.82 25.67
CA ALA A 47 -18.85 7.11 24.45
C ALA A 47 -17.36 6.81 24.37
N TRP A 48 -16.99 5.83 23.52
CA TRP A 48 -15.61 5.53 23.19
C TRP A 48 -15.16 6.34 21.98
N PHE A 49 -14.01 6.98 22.12
CA PHE A 49 -13.34 7.75 21.07
C PHE A 49 -11.93 7.19 20.82
N GLY A 50 -11.34 7.60 19.71
CA GLY A 50 -10.02 7.18 19.27
C GLY A 50 -10.06 6.21 18.09
N VAL A 51 -8.88 5.91 17.55
CA VAL A 51 -8.72 5.09 16.34
C VAL A 51 -9.38 3.70 16.47
N LEU A 52 -9.28 3.07 17.65
CA LEU A 52 -9.84 1.73 17.86
C LEU A 52 -11.37 1.73 18.03
N ALA A 53 -11.97 2.86 18.36
CA ALA A 53 -13.42 3.03 18.42
C ALA A 53 -14.05 3.40 17.07
N ASP A 54 -13.24 3.79 16.08
CA ASP A 54 -13.73 4.23 14.77
C ASP A 54 -14.03 3.03 13.85
N PRO A 55 -15.31 2.82 13.45
CA PRO A 55 -15.66 1.77 12.48
C PRO A 55 -15.00 1.95 11.11
N ALA A 56 -14.69 3.18 10.70
CA ALA A 56 -14.04 3.44 9.42
C ALA A 56 -12.59 2.93 9.42
N TRP A 57 -11.91 3.02 10.56
CA TRP A 57 -10.58 2.45 10.72
C TRP A 57 -10.59 0.92 10.56
N TRP A 58 -11.51 0.23 11.23
CA TRP A 58 -11.64 -1.23 11.11
C TRP A 58 -12.00 -1.68 9.70
N ARG A 59 -12.85 -0.92 9.01
CA ARG A 59 -13.17 -1.17 7.59
C ARG A 59 -11.92 -1.02 6.72
N SER A 60 -11.10 -0.02 6.99
CA SER A 60 -9.83 0.20 6.27
C SER A 60 -8.83 -0.93 6.52
N VAL A 61 -8.72 -1.39 7.76
CA VAL A 61 -7.90 -2.57 8.12
C VAL A 61 -8.38 -3.81 7.37
N TYR A 62 -9.69 -4.10 7.43
CA TYR A 62 -10.26 -5.24 6.72
C TYR A 62 -10.00 -5.18 5.21
N ASN A 63 -10.25 -4.04 4.59
CA ASN A 63 -10.01 -3.85 3.16
C ASN A 63 -8.54 -4.04 2.79
N THR A 64 -7.64 -3.51 3.62
CA THR A 64 -6.19 -3.64 3.41
C THR A 64 -5.75 -5.11 3.53
N VAL A 65 -6.19 -5.81 4.56
CA VAL A 65 -5.86 -7.23 4.76
C VAL A 65 -6.42 -8.08 3.61
N TRP A 66 -7.70 -7.88 3.28
CA TRP A 66 -8.35 -8.59 2.18
C TRP A 66 -7.63 -8.36 0.85
N PHE A 67 -7.40 -7.10 0.51
CA PHE A 67 -6.68 -6.73 -0.71
C PHE A 67 -5.29 -7.36 -0.74
N THR A 68 -4.54 -7.28 0.36
CA THR A 68 -3.19 -7.86 0.46
C THR A 68 -3.22 -9.37 0.24
N VAL A 69 -4.10 -10.09 0.91
CA VAL A 69 -4.20 -11.55 0.78
C VAL A 69 -4.52 -11.95 -0.67
N VAL A 70 -5.51 -11.31 -1.27
CA VAL A 70 -5.93 -11.63 -2.65
C VAL A 70 -4.82 -11.25 -3.64
N SER A 71 -4.24 -10.06 -3.54
CA SER A 71 -3.18 -9.60 -4.45
C SER A 71 -1.94 -10.51 -4.36
N VAL A 72 -1.46 -10.78 -3.15
CA VAL A 72 -0.26 -11.62 -2.96
C VAL A 72 -0.51 -13.04 -3.44
N ALA A 73 -1.69 -13.60 -3.21
CA ALA A 73 -2.03 -14.92 -3.71
C ALA A 73 -2.01 -14.96 -5.25
N LEU A 74 -2.64 -13.99 -5.91
CA LEU A 74 -2.66 -13.88 -7.37
C LEU A 74 -1.26 -13.65 -7.94
N GLU A 75 -0.51 -12.73 -7.37
CA GLU A 75 0.88 -12.43 -7.78
C GLU A 75 1.77 -13.66 -7.64
N THR A 76 1.63 -14.40 -6.55
CA THR A 76 2.40 -15.64 -6.31
C THR A 76 2.06 -16.70 -7.35
N VAL A 77 0.77 -16.95 -7.58
CA VAL A 77 0.33 -17.96 -8.56
C VAL A 77 0.80 -17.59 -9.96
N LEU A 78 0.55 -16.37 -10.40
CA LEU A 78 0.97 -15.89 -11.72
C LEU A 78 2.49 -15.87 -11.85
N GLY A 79 3.20 -15.42 -10.84
CA GLY A 79 4.66 -15.39 -10.80
C GLY A 79 5.26 -16.79 -10.92
N VAL A 80 4.71 -17.78 -10.22
CA VAL A 80 5.14 -19.20 -10.34
C VAL A 80 4.88 -19.73 -11.75
N ILE A 81 3.71 -19.47 -12.32
CA ILE A 81 3.38 -19.90 -13.69
C ILE A 81 4.40 -19.31 -14.69
N VAL A 82 4.64 -18.02 -14.62
CA VAL A 82 5.62 -17.34 -15.48
C VAL A 82 7.03 -17.89 -15.26
N ALA A 83 7.45 -18.07 -14.00
CA ALA A 83 8.76 -18.60 -13.67
C ALA A 83 8.98 -20.01 -14.22
N LEU A 84 7.99 -20.90 -14.06
CA LEU A 84 8.04 -22.27 -14.58
C LEU A 84 8.07 -22.30 -16.12
N THR A 85 7.30 -21.42 -16.77
CA THR A 85 7.30 -21.27 -18.23
C THR A 85 8.67 -20.81 -18.72
N LEU A 86 9.23 -19.76 -18.11
CA LEU A 86 10.54 -19.21 -18.47
C LEU A 86 11.73 -20.11 -18.05
N ASN A 87 11.51 -21.10 -17.22
CA ASN A 87 12.52 -22.07 -16.85
C ASN A 87 12.74 -23.13 -17.96
N ARG A 88 11.76 -23.36 -18.82
CA ARG A 88 11.88 -24.28 -19.95
C ARG A 88 12.83 -23.72 -21.01
N ALA A 89 13.53 -24.62 -21.72
CA ALA A 89 14.35 -24.25 -22.86
C ALA A 89 13.48 -24.12 -24.11
N PHE A 90 13.34 -22.91 -24.64
CA PHE A 90 12.64 -22.62 -25.90
C PHE A 90 13.32 -21.47 -26.67
N PRO A 91 13.18 -21.41 -28.00
CA PRO A 91 13.72 -20.33 -28.79
C PRO A 91 13.07 -18.99 -28.39
N GLY A 92 13.87 -17.95 -28.21
CA GLY A 92 13.39 -16.62 -27.79
C GLY A 92 13.25 -16.41 -26.25
N ARG A 93 13.61 -17.41 -25.42
CA ARG A 93 13.56 -17.30 -23.96
C ARG A 93 14.23 -16.04 -23.39
N GLY A 94 15.37 -15.65 -23.98
CA GLY A 94 16.10 -14.44 -23.56
C GLY A 94 15.27 -13.16 -23.75
N LEU A 95 14.62 -13.03 -24.89
CA LEU A 95 13.72 -11.92 -25.20
C LEU A 95 12.51 -11.91 -24.25
N MET A 96 11.87 -13.04 -24.02
CA MET A 96 10.73 -13.14 -23.10
C MET A 96 11.11 -12.74 -21.67
N ARG A 97 12.29 -13.13 -21.19
CA ARG A 97 12.79 -12.67 -19.88
C ARG A 97 12.97 -11.17 -19.81
N ALA A 98 13.50 -10.56 -20.87
CA ALA A 98 13.62 -9.10 -20.95
C ALA A 98 12.26 -8.41 -20.94
N VAL A 99 11.28 -8.91 -21.71
CA VAL A 99 9.92 -8.36 -21.78
C VAL A 99 9.21 -8.41 -20.41
N VAL A 100 9.36 -9.51 -19.66
CA VAL A 100 8.76 -9.65 -18.32
C VAL A 100 9.36 -8.65 -17.31
N LEU A 101 10.61 -8.19 -17.53
CA LEU A 101 11.25 -7.19 -16.67
C LEU A 101 10.86 -5.75 -17.01
N ILE A 102 10.31 -5.48 -18.20
CA ILE A 102 9.91 -4.12 -18.62
C ILE A 102 8.92 -3.48 -17.63
N PRO A 103 7.82 -4.15 -17.21
CA PRO A 103 6.88 -3.58 -16.26
C PRO A 103 7.51 -3.21 -14.92
N TRP A 104 8.52 -3.95 -14.48
CA TRP A 104 9.25 -3.67 -13.23
C TRP A 104 10.09 -2.39 -13.32
N ALA A 105 10.57 -2.04 -14.52
CA ALA A 105 11.33 -0.82 -14.74
C ALA A 105 10.47 0.45 -14.77
N ILE A 106 9.14 0.32 -14.90
CA ILE A 106 8.22 1.46 -14.93
C ILE A 106 7.95 1.91 -13.48
N PRO A 107 8.12 3.21 -13.15
CA PRO A 107 7.79 3.72 -11.83
C PRO A 107 6.34 3.40 -11.44
N THR A 108 6.13 2.86 -10.24
CA THR A 108 4.81 2.42 -9.74
C THR A 108 3.74 3.52 -9.84
N VAL A 109 4.13 4.78 -9.62
CA VAL A 109 3.22 5.94 -9.74
C VAL A 109 2.71 6.10 -11.16
N VAL A 110 3.57 5.89 -12.17
CA VAL A 110 3.19 5.97 -13.58
C VAL A 110 2.24 4.83 -13.93
N SER A 111 2.56 3.60 -13.52
CA SER A 111 1.69 2.43 -13.72
C SER A 111 0.32 2.64 -13.08
N ALA A 112 0.26 3.13 -11.84
CA ALA A 112 -0.99 3.42 -11.15
C ALA A 112 -1.84 4.46 -11.90
N ARG A 113 -1.22 5.51 -12.43
CA ARG A 113 -1.91 6.54 -13.25
C ARG A 113 -2.42 5.97 -14.56
N MET A 114 -1.65 5.14 -15.25
CA MET A 114 -2.08 4.49 -16.50
C MET A 114 -3.32 3.62 -16.24
N TRP A 115 -3.31 2.78 -15.19
CA TRP A 115 -4.47 1.96 -14.82
C TRP A 115 -5.68 2.81 -14.44
N SER A 116 -5.50 3.88 -13.67
CA SER A 116 -6.56 4.82 -13.31
C SER A 116 -7.22 5.45 -14.55
N TRP A 117 -6.44 5.77 -15.58
CA TRP A 117 -6.96 6.31 -16.84
C TRP A 117 -7.68 5.23 -17.67
N MET A 118 -7.13 4.04 -17.77
CA MET A 118 -7.72 2.95 -18.53
C MET A 118 -9.07 2.48 -17.97
N LEU A 119 -9.23 2.54 -16.64
CA LEU A 119 -10.44 2.14 -15.90
C LEU A 119 -11.37 3.31 -15.58
N HIS A 120 -11.14 4.50 -16.14
CA HIS A 120 -11.95 5.67 -15.81
C HIS A 120 -13.39 5.53 -16.33
N ASP A 121 -14.38 5.88 -15.50
CA ASP A 121 -15.80 5.66 -15.78
C ASP A 121 -16.29 6.36 -17.04
N GLN A 122 -15.79 7.57 -17.35
CA GLN A 122 -16.30 8.39 -18.45
C GLN A 122 -15.50 8.25 -19.75
N PHE A 123 -14.19 8.01 -19.68
CA PHE A 123 -13.30 8.00 -20.85
C PHE A 123 -12.27 6.86 -20.83
N GLY A 124 -12.46 5.89 -19.97
CA GLY A 124 -11.57 4.73 -19.89
C GLY A 124 -11.77 3.78 -21.07
N VAL A 125 -10.69 3.42 -21.74
CA VAL A 125 -10.71 2.53 -22.91
C VAL A 125 -11.33 1.16 -22.59
N ILE A 126 -11.08 0.63 -21.39
CA ILE A 126 -11.62 -0.66 -20.95
C ILE A 126 -13.13 -0.55 -20.75
N ASN A 127 -13.60 0.55 -20.17
CA ASN A 127 -15.02 0.79 -19.93
C ASN A 127 -15.79 1.00 -21.25
N ASP A 128 -15.21 1.77 -22.18
CA ASP A 128 -15.78 1.94 -23.52
C ASP A 128 -15.87 0.61 -24.30
N ALA A 129 -14.85 -0.22 -24.20
CA ALA A 129 -14.85 -1.55 -24.80
C ALA A 129 -15.93 -2.47 -24.23
N LEU A 130 -16.15 -2.43 -22.91
CA LEU A 130 -17.19 -3.22 -22.23
C LEU A 130 -18.60 -2.73 -22.55
N LEU A 131 -18.80 -1.44 -22.78
CA LEU A 131 -20.09 -0.86 -23.17
C LEU A 131 -20.48 -1.14 -24.62
N ARG A 132 -19.51 -1.51 -25.46
CA ARG A 132 -19.73 -1.84 -26.88
C ARG A 132 -19.96 -3.35 -27.13
N LEU A 133 -19.77 -4.20 -26.10
CA LEU A 133 -20.05 -5.64 -26.12
C LEU A 133 -21.47 -5.93 -25.63
#